data_a3d8a5ba9739493d317f2f8a076b286b
#
_entry.id   a3d8a5ba9739493d317f2f8a076b286b
#
_cell.length_a   1.000
_cell.length_b   1.000
_cell.length_c   1.000
_cell.angle_alpha   90.00
_cell.angle_beta   90.00
_cell.angle_gamma   90.00
#
_symmetry.space_group_name_H-M   'P 1'
#
loop_
_entity.id
_entity.type
_entity.pdbx_description
1 polymer ?
#
loop_
_entity_poly.entity_id
_entity_poly.type
_entity_poly.pdbx_seq_one_letter_code
_entity_poly.pdbx_strand_id
1 'polypeptide(L)'
;STLALATDLGAYGPVEPVERALWLRYTDQPDTVRRLLRRLALAGRASLGAAAAAALLSTDEAEATRHLEALHRAGLIDKVRHSRYRLHALVRAFAHARLLDEEDPDERAAAQERLIVNYAELADSVLRLVDGNMSTRSDRFSPYGFTSLDEALRWLDDESSFITAALRHAEGVDQGAVLNLLGALCDYCLLRGDLYRLGEINELAQAVDEGLLVRSVQWRTGIAARQLGELDTARTTLTSVVDLYREAQHEAGQARALTSLGITLHHQGNLTEASERLREALDLQASDALAADRAWTMHALAAVERDRARLAEALELLTESLVLHRAGESLHGQAWAHFQLGQLHLRRGDVERAEGELRTALDLYGRTRDARGEAWALTELARARLVDGDASPAVEELRRAAARHRDNEDARGEAWTLYYLGQALEESGDLDRAVRELERARTMFSRMRDVYGLACARHHSARVTRDQRAAQTGSLRNSGFARQLLVDARADFQRIGVAHGEAWTCLELAVVDAGNARTQQALALCDEAVALFASYGDRRGEDWARFLRCTLLPYAAPGGTEVGTAVAQQELTELAAAPHPARDPKLADCVDSYQLLLERGVSLDTGWQAWNLGLVPTRHAREVMGVPVPLDA
;
A
#
# COMPACT_ATOMS: atom_id res chain seq x y z
N SER A 1 26.89 24.58 15.15
CA SER A 1 28.05 25.16 15.54
C SER A 1 29.41 24.50 15.27
N THR A 2 29.68 24.21 14.02
CA THR A 2 30.97 23.75 13.53
C THR A 2 32.00 24.89 13.58
N LEU A 3 31.52 26.13 13.62
CA LEU A 3 32.36 27.31 13.80
C LEU A 3 32.82 27.46 15.26
N ALA A 4 31.93 27.13 16.21
CA ALA A 4 32.29 27.01 17.61
C ALA A 4 33.35 25.93 17.81
N LEU A 5 33.23 24.82 17.10
CA LEU A 5 34.24 23.74 17.09
C LEU A 5 35.56 24.20 16.44
N ALA A 6 35.51 24.97 15.35
CA ALA A 6 36.72 25.54 14.71
C ALA A 6 37.36 26.62 15.58
N THR A 7 36.55 27.41 16.30
CA THR A 7 37.03 28.41 17.26
C THR A 7 37.57 27.74 18.53
N ASP A 8 36.94 26.67 19.01
CA ASP A 8 37.40 25.85 20.12
C ASP A 8 38.64 25.02 19.77
N LEU A 9 38.73 24.52 18.54
CA LEU A 9 39.93 23.85 18.03
C LEU A 9 41.09 24.85 17.81
N GLY A 10 40.78 26.10 17.49
CA GLY A 10 41.76 27.19 17.46
C GLY A 10 42.41 27.49 18.82
N ALA A 11 41.69 27.20 19.91
CA ALA A 11 42.19 27.29 21.27
C ALA A 11 43.09 26.11 21.68
N TYR A 12 43.05 25.00 20.93
CA TYR A 12 43.74 23.75 21.28
C TYR A 12 44.88 23.35 20.32
N GLY A 13 45.21 24.13 19.30
CA GLY A 13 46.33 23.81 18.42
C GLY A 13 46.11 24.16 16.93
N PRO A 14 46.68 23.49 15.95
CA PRO A 14 47.06 24.01 14.63
C PRO A 14 45.90 24.17 13.62
N VAL A 15 44.75 24.75 13.99
CA VAL A 15 43.67 25.11 13.06
C VAL A 15 44.00 26.42 12.33
N GLU A 16 44.82 27.27 12.92
CA GLU A 16 45.24 28.54 12.34
C GLU A 16 45.92 28.40 10.96
N PRO A 17 46.82 27.41 10.72
CA PRO A 17 47.39 27.20 9.40
C PRO A 17 46.38 26.75 8.34
N VAL A 18 45.38 25.92 8.71
CA VAL A 18 44.35 25.46 7.80
C VAL A 18 43.40 26.60 7.44
N GLU A 19 42.98 27.37 8.43
CA GLU A 19 42.12 28.53 8.23
C GLU A 19 42.82 29.59 7.35
N ARG A 20 44.11 29.81 7.58
CA ARG A 20 44.92 30.71 6.75
C ARG A 20 45.05 30.21 5.31
N ALA A 21 45.22 28.92 5.11
CA ALA A 21 45.27 28.30 3.77
C ALA A 21 43.93 28.45 3.05
N LEU A 22 42.82 28.23 3.74
CA LEU A 22 41.48 28.43 3.19
C LEU A 22 41.21 29.89 2.83
N TRP A 23 41.65 30.80 3.69
CA TRP A 23 41.53 32.23 3.48
C TRP A 23 42.31 32.70 2.23
N LEU A 24 43.51 32.21 2.02
CA LEU A 24 44.31 32.51 0.83
C LEU A 24 43.66 32.00 -0.44
N ARG A 25 43.17 30.77 -0.43
CA ARG A 25 42.46 30.20 -1.59
C ARG A 25 41.16 30.94 -1.88
N TYR A 26 40.45 31.35 -0.86
CA TYR A 26 39.21 32.11 -0.96
C TYR A 26 39.46 33.51 -1.56
N THR A 27 40.42 34.26 -1.02
CA THR A 27 40.73 35.62 -1.47
C THR A 27 41.30 35.66 -2.90
N ASP A 28 41.88 34.56 -3.37
CA ASP A 28 42.40 34.43 -4.73
C ASP A 28 41.28 34.24 -5.78
N GLN A 29 40.06 33.98 -5.36
CA GLN A 29 38.93 33.78 -6.27
C GLN A 29 38.27 35.12 -6.62
N PRO A 30 37.66 35.21 -7.84
CA PRO A 30 36.80 36.33 -8.23
C PRO A 30 35.62 36.49 -7.25
N ASP A 31 35.09 37.71 -7.15
CA ASP A 31 34.01 38.05 -6.21
C ASP A 31 32.77 37.12 -6.35
N THR A 32 32.37 36.80 -7.60
CA THR A 32 31.22 35.92 -7.86
C THR A 32 31.47 34.50 -7.36
N VAL A 33 32.69 33.98 -7.53
CA VAL A 33 33.07 32.63 -7.04
C VAL A 33 33.12 32.61 -5.52
N ARG A 34 33.65 33.67 -4.89
CA ARG A 34 33.63 33.83 -3.42
C ARG A 34 32.20 33.84 -2.89
N ARG A 35 31.31 34.57 -3.55
CA ARG A 35 29.88 34.63 -3.22
C ARG A 35 29.24 33.27 -3.27
N LEU A 36 29.52 32.49 -4.31
CA LEU A 36 29.02 31.11 -4.42
C LEU A 36 29.49 30.26 -3.25
N LEU A 37 30.80 30.29 -2.91
CA LEU A 37 31.32 29.50 -1.80
C LEU A 37 30.62 29.83 -0.49
N ARG A 38 30.44 31.13 -0.20
CA ARG A 38 29.72 31.56 1.01
C ARG A 38 28.32 30.99 1.08
N ARG A 39 27.56 31.08 -0.02
CA ARG A 39 26.16 30.66 -0.09
C ARG A 39 26.00 29.16 -0.11
N LEU A 40 26.99 28.41 -0.60
CA LEU A 40 26.97 26.95 -0.53
C LEU A 40 26.92 26.42 0.91
N ALA A 41 27.37 27.21 1.88
CA ALA A 41 27.30 26.86 3.29
C ALA A 41 25.84 26.73 3.80
N LEU A 42 24.85 27.31 3.10
CA LEU A 42 23.42 27.15 3.41
C LEU A 42 22.93 25.73 3.17
N ALA A 43 23.66 24.94 2.41
CA ALA A 43 23.27 23.61 1.97
C ALA A 43 23.60 22.46 2.95
N GLY A 44 24.27 22.74 4.03
CA GLY A 44 24.65 21.71 5.00
C GLY A 44 25.65 20.68 4.47
N ARG A 45 25.43 19.39 4.75
CA ARG A 45 26.36 18.30 4.41
C ARG A 45 26.05 17.62 3.06
N ALA A 46 24.97 18.00 2.42
CA ALA A 46 24.52 17.36 1.21
C ALA A 46 25.35 17.76 -0.02
N SER A 47 25.36 16.92 -1.02
CA SER A 47 25.88 17.28 -2.34
C SER A 47 24.87 18.14 -3.10
N LEU A 48 25.36 18.97 -3.99
CA LEU A 48 24.55 19.90 -4.78
C LEU A 48 24.95 19.88 -6.25
N GLY A 49 24.05 20.31 -7.12
CA GLY A 49 24.27 20.45 -8.54
C GLY A 49 24.25 21.90 -9.02
N ALA A 50 24.39 22.08 -10.32
CA ALA A 50 24.43 23.39 -10.95
C ALA A 50 23.15 24.22 -10.77
N ALA A 51 21.98 23.58 -10.75
CA ALA A 51 20.70 24.25 -10.55
C ALA A 51 20.62 24.96 -9.19
N ALA A 52 21.10 24.32 -8.12
CA ALA A 52 21.17 24.89 -6.78
C ALA A 52 22.11 26.11 -6.75
N ALA A 53 23.29 25.96 -7.32
CA ALA A 53 24.26 27.04 -7.39
C ALA A 53 23.73 28.24 -8.21
N ALA A 54 23.07 27.97 -9.32
CA ALA A 54 22.43 29.00 -10.15
C ALA A 54 21.36 29.79 -9.37
N ALA A 55 20.50 29.10 -8.61
CA ALA A 55 19.48 29.72 -7.79
C ALA A 55 20.10 30.60 -6.68
N LEU A 56 21.15 30.13 -6.01
CA LEU A 56 21.86 30.88 -4.98
C LEU A 56 22.49 32.17 -5.49
N LEU A 57 23.02 32.16 -6.71
CA LEU A 57 23.66 33.30 -7.36
C LEU A 57 22.72 34.17 -8.19
N SER A 58 21.50 33.71 -8.47
CA SER A 58 20.60 34.37 -9.43
C SER A 58 21.22 34.48 -10.85
N THR A 59 21.76 33.38 -11.32
CA THR A 59 22.44 33.27 -12.63
C THR A 59 21.97 32.03 -13.37
N ASP A 60 22.44 31.84 -14.59
CA ASP A 60 22.16 30.61 -15.34
C ASP A 60 23.02 29.42 -14.88
N GLU A 61 22.60 28.21 -15.21
CA GLU A 61 23.31 26.98 -14.82
C GLU A 61 24.70 26.86 -15.45
N ALA A 62 24.91 27.39 -16.66
CA ALA A 62 26.21 27.35 -17.34
C ALA A 62 27.23 28.19 -16.60
N GLU A 63 26.85 29.38 -16.16
CA GLU A 63 27.72 30.26 -15.35
C GLU A 63 27.96 29.64 -13.98
N ALA A 64 26.93 29.13 -13.32
CA ALA A 64 27.05 28.44 -12.02
C ALA A 64 28.00 27.24 -12.11
N THR A 65 27.93 26.45 -13.18
CA THR A 65 28.84 25.33 -13.43
C THR A 65 30.28 25.79 -13.53
N ARG A 66 30.54 26.89 -14.25
CA ARG A 66 31.91 27.47 -14.36
C ARG A 66 32.45 27.86 -12.99
N HIS A 67 31.61 28.44 -12.15
CA HIS A 67 32.02 28.84 -10.79
C HIS A 67 32.26 27.64 -9.87
N LEU A 68 31.44 26.61 -9.97
CA LEU A 68 31.63 25.33 -9.25
C LEU A 68 32.96 24.68 -9.68
N GLU A 69 33.24 24.64 -10.96
CA GLU A 69 34.49 24.13 -11.51
C GLU A 69 35.70 24.93 -11.01
N ALA A 70 35.60 26.27 -10.93
CA ALA A 70 36.62 27.12 -10.38
C ALA A 70 36.90 26.81 -8.90
N LEU A 71 35.87 26.64 -8.08
CA LEU A 71 36.00 26.24 -6.69
C LEU A 71 36.62 24.85 -6.53
N HIS A 72 36.26 23.92 -7.40
CA HIS A 72 36.83 22.57 -7.40
C HIS A 72 38.34 22.62 -7.73
N ARG A 73 38.73 23.36 -8.76
CA ARG A 73 40.15 23.55 -9.13
C ARG A 73 40.96 24.22 -8.00
N ALA A 74 40.33 25.10 -7.27
CA ALA A 74 40.95 25.74 -6.10
C ALA A 74 41.06 24.81 -4.87
N GLY A 75 40.48 23.62 -4.93
CA GLY A 75 40.45 22.64 -3.86
C GLY A 75 39.55 23.04 -2.68
N LEU A 76 38.54 23.88 -2.94
CA LEU A 76 37.59 24.35 -1.92
C LEU A 76 36.32 23.47 -1.86
N ILE A 77 36.00 22.78 -2.94
CA ILE A 77 34.89 21.81 -2.98
C ILE A 77 35.35 20.53 -3.66
N ASP A 78 34.70 19.41 -3.28
CA ASP A 78 34.96 18.09 -3.83
C ASP A 78 33.90 17.73 -4.88
N LYS A 79 34.34 17.13 -5.98
CA LYS A 79 33.44 16.56 -6.98
C LYS A 79 33.10 15.11 -6.58
N VAL A 80 31.83 14.84 -6.34
CA VAL A 80 31.39 13.54 -5.80
C VAL A 80 31.00 12.56 -6.91
N ARG A 81 30.04 12.91 -7.77
CA ARG A 81 29.58 12.10 -8.92
C ARG A 81 29.11 13.03 -10.04
N HIS A 82 29.43 12.69 -11.27
CA HIS A 82 29.01 13.47 -12.44
C HIS A 82 29.18 14.99 -12.25
N SER A 83 28.10 15.73 -12.13
CA SER A 83 28.10 17.19 -11.97
C SER A 83 27.76 17.61 -10.53
N ARG A 84 27.98 16.74 -9.54
CA ARG A 84 27.66 17.04 -8.14
C ARG A 84 28.88 17.36 -7.33
N TYR A 85 28.73 18.34 -6.43
CA TYR A 85 29.79 18.88 -5.61
C TYR A 85 29.39 18.89 -4.14
N ARG A 86 30.39 18.82 -3.26
CA ARG A 86 30.18 18.82 -1.81
C ARG A 86 31.26 19.66 -1.12
N LEU A 87 30.84 20.38 -0.07
CA LEU A 87 31.82 21.06 0.81
C LEU A 87 32.29 20.10 1.91
N HIS A 88 33.61 20.05 2.08
CA HIS A 88 34.18 19.42 3.25
C HIS A 88 33.79 20.19 4.54
N ALA A 89 33.68 19.50 5.67
CA ALA A 89 33.20 20.09 6.93
C ALA A 89 33.94 21.37 7.35
N LEU A 90 35.27 21.38 7.20
CA LEU A 90 36.10 22.56 7.52
C LEU A 90 35.86 23.73 6.57
N VAL A 91 35.74 23.44 5.28
CA VAL A 91 35.43 24.47 4.28
C VAL A 91 34.04 25.04 4.49
N ARG A 92 33.07 24.20 4.86
CA ARG A 92 31.72 24.65 5.17
C ARG A 92 31.67 25.59 6.37
N ALA A 93 32.37 25.25 7.44
CA ALA A 93 32.47 26.11 8.61
C ALA A 93 33.11 27.47 8.27
N PHE A 94 34.16 27.45 7.47
CA PHE A 94 34.81 28.65 6.95
C PHE A 94 33.85 29.47 6.07
N ALA A 95 33.20 28.84 5.11
CA ALA A 95 32.25 29.48 4.20
C ALA A 95 31.07 30.10 4.97
N HIS A 96 30.55 29.40 5.97
CA HIS A 96 29.46 29.91 6.81
C HIS A 96 29.87 31.15 7.59
N ALA A 97 31.09 31.16 8.12
CA ALA A 97 31.65 32.35 8.80
C ALA A 97 31.74 33.54 7.84
N ARG A 98 32.24 33.31 6.61
CA ARG A 98 32.32 34.34 5.59
C ARG A 98 30.94 34.83 5.17
N LEU A 99 29.96 33.95 5.08
CA LEU A 99 28.58 34.33 4.79
C LEU A 99 28.00 35.28 5.84
N LEU A 100 28.21 34.97 7.12
CA LEU A 100 27.72 35.82 8.22
C LEU A 100 28.46 37.17 8.30
N ASP A 101 29.75 37.18 7.99
CA ASP A 101 30.57 38.40 8.10
C ASP A 101 30.44 39.31 6.87
N GLU A 102 30.27 38.76 5.68
CA GLU A 102 30.38 39.50 4.41
C GLU A 102 29.05 39.77 3.71
N GLU A 103 27.98 39.11 4.10
CA GLU A 103 26.65 39.28 3.49
C GLU A 103 25.60 39.76 4.50
N ASP A 104 24.72 40.64 4.04
CA ASP A 104 23.61 41.11 4.83
C ASP A 104 22.59 40.00 5.07
N PRO A 105 21.88 39.96 6.23
CA PRO A 105 20.84 39.00 6.50
C PRO A 105 19.75 38.95 5.42
N ASP A 106 19.39 40.09 4.83
CA ASP A 106 18.37 40.18 3.78
C ASP A 106 18.85 39.52 2.48
N GLU A 107 20.09 39.65 2.09
CA GLU A 107 20.68 39.01 0.92
C GLU A 107 20.78 37.49 1.10
N ARG A 108 21.13 37.04 2.31
CA ARG A 108 21.15 35.59 2.66
C ARG A 108 19.76 35.00 2.57
N ALA A 109 18.77 35.65 3.16
CA ALA A 109 17.37 35.23 3.11
C ALA A 109 16.85 35.17 1.66
N ALA A 110 17.17 36.19 0.85
CA ALA A 110 16.80 36.24 -0.56
C ALA A 110 17.43 35.12 -1.38
N ALA A 111 18.69 34.79 -1.16
CA ALA A 111 19.38 33.68 -1.83
C ALA A 111 18.76 32.33 -1.44
N GLN A 112 18.47 32.14 -0.18
CA GLN A 112 17.82 30.92 0.31
C GLN A 112 16.40 30.78 -0.20
N GLU A 113 15.64 31.86 -0.27
CA GLU A 113 14.29 31.87 -0.85
C GLU A 113 14.32 31.48 -2.34
N ARG A 114 15.23 32.03 -3.14
CA ARG A 114 15.40 31.63 -4.53
C ARG A 114 15.70 30.14 -4.68
N LEU A 115 16.57 29.61 -3.82
CA LEU A 115 16.89 28.20 -3.77
C LEU A 115 15.66 27.36 -3.49
N ILE A 116 14.90 27.70 -2.47
CA ILE A 116 13.69 26.98 -2.06
C ILE A 116 12.61 27.05 -3.14
N VAL A 117 12.36 28.23 -3.71
CA VAL A 117 11.38 28.41 -4.80
C VAL A 117 11.77 27.59 -6.03
N ASN A 118 13.03 27.62 -6.42
CA ASN A 118 13.54 26.87 -7.58
C ASN A 118 13.38 25.36 -7.37
N TYR A 119 13.72 24.86 -6.20
CA TYR A 119 13.53 23.44 -5.89
C TYR A 119 12.06 23.03 -5.82
N ALA A 120 11.21 23.88 -5.27
CA ALA A 120 9.76 23.61 -5.23
C ALA A 120 9.19 23.46 -6.66
N GLU A 121 9.54 24.34 -7.56
CA GLU A 121 9.13 24.29 -8.96
C GLU A 121 9.65 23.06 -9.69
N LEU A 122 10.93 22.73 -9.51
CA LEU A 122 11.54 21.56 -10.14
C LEU A 122 10.97 20.25 -9.60
N ALA A 123 10.84 20.11 -8.28
CA ALA A 123 10.30 18.92 -7.64
C ALA A 123 8.82 18.71 -8.01
N ASP A 124 8.03 19.79 -7.98
CA ASP A 124 6.63 19.75 -8.40
C ASP A 124 6.48 19.35 -9.87
N SER A 125 7.37 19.84 -10.75
CA SER A 125 7.38 19.48 -12.16
C SER A 125 7.68 17.99 -12.37
N VAL A 126 8.64 17.43 -11.64
CA VAL A 126 8.94 15.99 -11.71
C VAL A 126 7.75 15.16 -11.26
N LEU A 127 7.11 15.55 -10.16
CA LEU A 127 5.94 14.84 -9.64
C LEU A 127 4.74 14.93 -10.58
N ARG A 128 4.51 16.08 -11.21
CA ARG A 128 3.47 16.24 -12.23
C ARG A 128 3.68 15.35 -13.45
N LEU A 129 4.93 15.09 -13.84
CA LEU A 129 5.25 14.14 -14.90
C LEU A 129 4.86 12.70 -14.51
N VAL A 130 5.02 12.34 -13.24
CA VAL A 130 4.60 11.04 -12.70
C VAL A 130 3.09 10.94 -12.61
N ASP A 131 2.43 11.97 -12.07
CA ASP A 131 0.98 12.00 -11.82
C ASP A 131 0.15 12.32 -13.06
N GLY A 132 0.77 12.67 -14.17
CA GLY A 132 0.10 12.88 -15.44
C GLY A 132 -0.51 14.26 -15.65
N ASN A 133 -0.14 15.24 -14.84
CA ASN A 133 -0.50 16.65 -15.10
C ASN A 133 0.30 17.26 -16.25
N MET A 134 1.31 16.53 -16.73
CA MET A 134 2.12 16.87 -17.89
C MET A 134 2.40 15.60 -18.72
N SER A 135 2.56 15.76 -20.04
CA SER A 135 2.90 14.63 -20.91
C SER A 135 4.23 13.99 -20.55
N THR A 136 4.31 12.67 -20.63
CA THR A 136 5.55 11.90 -20.46
C THR A 136 6.44 11.87 -21.72
N ARG A 137 6.05 12.58 -22.76
CA ARG A 137 6.85 12.69 -24.00
C ARG A 137 8.15 13.45 -23.74
N SER A 138 9.20 13.05 -24.40
CA SER A 138 10.54 13.63 -24.23
C SER A 138 10.60 15.15 -24.46
N ASP A 139 9.74 15.70 -25.31
CA ASP A 139 9.63 17.13 -25.56
C ASP A 139 9.14 17.94 -24.35
N ARG A 140 8.45 17.30 -23.40
CA ARG A 140 7.96 17.92 -22.15
C ARG A 140 9.01 17.98 -21.06
N PHE A 141 10.06 17.16 -21.14
CA PHE A 141 11.18 17.19 -20.19
C PHE A 141 12.22 18.28 -20.53
N SER A 142 12.27 18.67 -21.79
CA SER A 142 13.25 19.64 -22.32
C SER A 142 13.27 20.99 -21.57
N PRO A 143 12.11 21.60 -21.20
CA PRO A 143 12.12 22.87 -20.46
C PRO A 143 12.82 22.82 -19.12
N TYR A 144 12.93 21.62 -18.52
CA TYR A 144 13.55 21.40 -17.20
C TYR A 144 14.95 20.78 -17.31
N GLY A 145 15.47 20.59 -18.53
CA GLY A 145 16.79 20.00 -18.76
C GLY A 145 16.86 18.48 -18.61
N PHE A 146 15.72 17.79 -18.48
CA PHE A 146 15.67 16.34 -18.40
C PHE A 146 15.38 15.71 -19.78
N THR A 147 15.93 14.52 -20.02
CA THR A 147 15.71 13.77 -21.26
C THR A 147 14.67 12.68 -21.13
N SER A 148 14.35 12.28 -19.88
CA SER A 148 13.39 11.21 -19.59
C SER A 148 12.86 11.34 -18.17
N LEU A 149 11.75 10.64 -17.89
CA LEU A 149 11.20 10.52 -16.54
C LEU A 149 12.21 9.89 -15.56
N ASP A 150 12.95 8.88 -16.01
CA ASP A 150 13.96 8.22 -15.20
C ASP A 150 15.09 9.17 -14.78
N GLU A 151 15.53 10.03 -15.68
CA GLU A 151 16.52 11.05 -15.36
C GLU A 151 15.99 12.09 -14.35
N ALA A 152 14.75 12.52 -14.53
CA ALA A 152 14.10 13.46 -13.60
C ALA A 152 13.94 12.88 -12.20
N LEU A 153 13.54 11.63 -12.08
CA LEU A 153 13.42 10.93 -10.80
C LEU A 153 14.79 10.72 -10.14
N ARG A 154 15.82 10.37 -10.91
CA ARG A 154 17.20 10.27 -10.39
C ARG A 154 17.70 11.61 -9.86
N TRP A 155 17.41 12.68 -10.57
CA TRP A 155 17.75 14.02 -10.09
C TRP A 155 17.11 14.32 -8.73
N LEU A 156 15.84 14.03 -8.58
CA LEU A 156 15.12 14.27 -7.32
C LEU A 156 15.65 13.37 -6.20
N ASP A 157 16.01 12.12 -6.47
CA ASP A 157 16.68 11.24 -5.53
C ASP A 157 18.00 11.86 -5.02
N ASP A 158 18.81 12.36 -5.94
CA ASP A 158 20.12 12.93 -5.63
C ASP A 158 20.01 14.25 -4.84
N GLU A 159 19.02 15.09 -5.15
CA GLU A 159 18.83 16.40 -4.54
C GLU A 159 18.08 16.38 -3.21
N SER A 160 17.33 15.32 -2.93
CA SER A 160 16.42 15.30 -1.76
C SER A 160 17.11 15.59 -0.42
N SER A 161 18.31 15.09 -0.22
CA SER A 161 19.09 15.36 1.01
C SER A 161 19.49 16.82 1.14
N PHE A 162 19.86 17.45 0.03
CA PHE A 162 20.20 18.87 -0.04
C PHE A 162 18.98 19.75 0.26
N ILE A 163 17.85 19.42 -0.36
CA ILE A 163 16.59 20.13 -0.15
C ILE A 163 16.17 20.09 1.32
N THR A 164 16.23 18.92 1.96
CA THR A 164 15.91 18.77 3.38
C THR A 164 16.86 19.60 4.26
N ALA A 165 18.15 19.62 3.95
CA ALA A 165 19.12 20.43 4.68
C ALA A 165 18.85 21.93 4.52
N ALA A 166 18.50 22.37 3.32
CA ALA A 166 18.17 23.78 3.06
C ALA A 166 16.93 24.23 3.84
N LEU A 167 15.93 23.36 3.96
CA LEU A 167 14.70 23.66 4.71
C LEU A 167 14.91 23.83 6.21
N ARG A 168 15.90 23.16 6.79
CA ARG A 168 16.24 23.31 8.22
C ARG A 168 16.74 24.70 8.58
N HIS A 169 17.23 25.45 7.62
CA HIS A 169 17.79 26.79 7.80
C HIS A 169 16.95 27.87 7.10
N ALA A 170 15.66 27.65 6.95
CA ALA A 170 14.74 28.51 6.20
C ALA A 170 14.14 29.66 7.02
N GLU A 171 14.79 30.07 8.13
CA GLU A 171 14.35 31.22 8.93
C GLU A 171 14.37 32.49 8.09
N GLY A 172 13.25 33.23 8.08
CA GLY A 172 13.11 34.47 7.32
C GLY A 172 12.74 34.29 5.84
N VAL A 173 12.60 33.07 5.36
CA VAL A 173 12.12 32.78 4.01
C VAL A 173 10.60 32.82 3.97
N ASP A 174 10.02 33.17 2.81
CA ASP A 174 8.58 33.15 2.60
C ASP A 174 7.97 31.78 2.95
N GLN A 175 7.02 31.77 3.87
CA GLN A 175 6.38 30.55 4.36
C GLN A 175 5.65 29.78 3.24
N GLY A 176 5.09 30.49 2.26
CA GLY A 176 4.43 29.88 1.11
C GLY A 176 5.40 29.03 0.29
N ALA A 177 6.60 29.53 0.02
CA ALA A 177 7.66 28.80 -0.68
C ALA A 177 8.12 27.56 0.10
N VAL A 178 8.32 27.70 1.40
CA VAL A 178 8.70 26.58 2.28
C VAL A 178 7.64 25.46 2.26
N LEU A 179 6.36 25.83 2.40
CA LEU A 179 5.25 24.86 2.40
C LEU A 179 5.08 24.18 1.05
N ASN A 180 5.26 24.89 -0.06
CA ASN A 180 5.22 24.30 -1.40
C ASN A 180 6.32 23.23 -1.57
N LEU A 181 7.52 23.52 -1.13
CA LEU A 181 8.63 22.58 -1.19
C LEU A 181 8.41 21.38 -0.25
N LEU A 182 7.94 21.62 0.97
CA LEU A 182 7.58 20.56 1.92
C LEU A 182 6.48 19.65 1.33
N GLY A 183 5.48 20.24 0.69
CA GLY A 183 4.44 19.49 -0.01
C GLY A 183 4.99 18.60 -1.12
N ALA A 184 5.86 19.13 -1.97
CA ALA A 184 6.50 18.38 -3.03
C ALA A 184 7.38 17.23 -2.49
N LEU A 185 8.11 17.48 -1.41
CA LEU A 185 8.92 16.45 -0.75
C LEU A 185 8.06 15.35 -0.11
N CYS A 186 6.92 15.71 0.49
CA CYS A 186 5.97 14.73 1.01
C CYS A 186 5.45 13.82 -0.11
N ASP A 187 5.05 14.38 -1.24
CA ASP A 187 4.58 13.62 -2.39
C ASP A 187 5.67 12.70 -2.94
N TYR A 188 6.90 13.18 -3.01
CA TYR A 188 8.05 12.37 -3.40
C TYR A 188 8.30 11.21 -2.44
N CYS A 189 8.30 11.46 -1.13
CA CYS A 189 8.50 10.41 -0.14
C CYS A 189 7.38 9.36 -0.17
N LEU A 190 6.13 9.79 -0.38
CA LEU A 190 4.99 8.88 -0.55
C LEU A 190 5.16 8.00 -1.78
N LEU A 191 5.60 8.59 -2.89
CA LEU A 191 5.86 7.86 -4.14
C LEU A 191 6.98 6.81 -3.96
N ARG A 192 8.04 7.18 -3.25
CA ARG A 192 9.20 6.29 -3.01
C ARG A 192 8.98 5.30 -1.87
N GLY A 193 7.98 5.49 -1.02
CA GLY A 193 7.78 4.70 0.18
C GLY A 193 8.77 5.02 1.31
N ASP A 194 9.44 6.19 1.26
CA ASP A 194 10.38 6.64 2.27
C ASP A 194 9.65 7.31 3.45
N LEU A 195 9.04 6.48 4.28
CA LEU A 195 8.18 6.93 5.38
C LEU A 195 8.99 7.52 6.55
N TYR A 196 10.26 7.15 6.70
CA TYR A 196 11.14 7.74 7.71
C TYR A 196 11.36 9.23 7.45
N ARG A 197 11.68 9.60 6.22
CA ARG A 197 11.86 11.00 5.83
C ARG A 197 10.57 11.81 5.94
N LEU A 198 9.40 11.18 5.76
CA LEU A 198 8.11 11.83 6.01
C LEU A 198 7.96 12.32 7.44
N GLY A 199 8.47 11.58 8.42
CA GLY A 199 8.50 12.00 9.83
C GLY A 199 9.29 13.29 10.03
N GLU A 200 10.46 13.40 9.42
CA GLU A 200 11.30 14.62 9.46
C GLU A 200 10.59 15.83 8.81
N ILE A 201 9.94 15.61 7.67
CA ILE A 201 9.20 16.65 6.95
C ILE A 201 8.00 17.11 7.77
N ASN A 202 7.31 16.20 8.45
CA ASN A 202 6.22 16.55 9.34
C ASN A 202 6.66 17.46 10.49
N GLU A 203 7.80 17.19 11.11
CA GLU A 203 8.36 18.05 12.16
C GLU A 203 8.66 19.46 11.63
N LEU A 204 9.21 19.54 10.42
CA LEU A 204 9.47 20.84 9.76
C LEU A 204 8.16 21.57 9.44
N ALA A 205 7.12 20.87 9.01
CA ALA A 205 5.83 21.45 8.71
C ALA A 205 5.10 22.00 9.94
N GLN A 206 5.23 21.35 11.09
CA GLN A 206 4.62 21.82 12.35
C GLN A 206 5.21 23.13 12.86
N ALA A 207 6.42 23.46 12.46
CA ALA A 207 7.07 24.73 12.82
C ALA A 207 6.60 25.93 11.97
N VAL A 208 5.82 25.67 10.91
CA VAL A 208 5.32 26.69 9.98
C VAL A 208 3.85 27.03 10.30
N ASP A 209 3.52 28.32 10.30
CA ASP A 209 2.24 28.83 10.73
C ASP A 209 1.14 28.80 9.64
N GLU A 210 -0.06 29.15 9.99
CA GLU A 210 -1.41 28.92 9.49
C GLU A 210 -1.70 29.25 8.01
N GLY A 211 -2.61 28.49 7.38
CA GLY A 211 -3.22 28.78 6.07
C GLY A 211 -3.56 27.53 5.25
N LEU A 212 -4.04 27.70 4.02
CA LEU A 212 -4.39 26.59 3.13
C LEU A 212 -3.20 25.68 2.79
N LEU A 213 -1.99 26.22 2.71
CA LEU A 213 -0.78 25.46 2.45
C LEU A 213 -0.40 24.57 3.65
N VAL A 214 -0.58 25.06 4.88
CA VAL A 214 -0.40 24.24 6.10
C VAL A 214 -1.39 23.09 6.12
N ARG A 215 -2.65 23.32 5.76
CA ARG A 215 -3.68 22.27 5.65
C ARG A 215 -3.30 21.22 4.61
N SER A 216 -2.73 21.65 3.50
CA SER A 216 -2.22 20.75 2.46
C SER A 216 -1.10 19.84 2.98
N VAL A 217 -0.18 20.37 3.78
CA VAL A 217 0.89 19.58 4.43
C VAL A 217 0.30 18.65 5.49
N GLN A 218 -0.66 19.11 6.30
CA GLN A 218 -1.37 18.27 7.27
C GLN A 218 -2.12 17.11 6.60
N TRP A 219 -2.73 17.35 5.44
CA TRP A 219 -3.35 16.30 4.65
C TRP A 219 -2.32 15.22 4.27
N ARG A 220 -1.15 15.60 3.76
CA ARG A 220 -0.07 14.68 3.42
C ARG A 220 0.49 13.94 4.64
N THR A 221 0.55 14.61 5.77
CA THR A 221 0.93 14.01 7.05
C THR A 221 -0.06 12.93 7.48
N GLY A 222 -1.35 13.17 7.30
CA GLY A 222 -2.39 12.17 7.53
C GLY A 222 -2.22 10.95 6.63
N ILE A 223 -1.87 11.15 5.37
CA ILE A 223 -1.56 10.06 4.44
C ILE A 223 -0.33 9.26 4.91
N ALA A 224 0.71 9.93 5.37
CA ALA A 224 1.91 9.29 5.91
C ALA A 224 1.60 8.42 7.14
N ALA A 225 0.82 8.93 8.07
CA ALA A 225 0.39 8.19 9.26
C ALA A 225 -0.37 6.92 8.85
N ARG A 226 -1.26 7.02 7.86
CA ARG A 226 -1.96 5.86 7.32
C ARG A 226 -1.00 4.81 6.77
N GLN A 227 -0.02 5.20 6.00
CA GLN A 227 0.94 4.26 5.40
C GLN A 227 1.84 3.59 6.44
N LEU A 228 2.12 4.27 7.54
CA LEU A 228 2.83 3.71 8.70
C LEU A 228 1.96 2.76 9.54
N GLY A 229 0.67 2.64 9.24
CA GLY A 229 -0.27 1.84 10.01
C GLY A 229 -0.84 2.54 11.24
N GLU A 230 -0.58 3.83 11.41
CA GLU A 230 -1.12 4.67 12.50
C GLU A 230 -2.51 5.20 12.11
N LEU A 231 -3.46 4.28 11.95
CA LEU A 231 -4.77 4.56 11.35
C LEU A 231 -5.64 5.50 12.19
N ASP A 232 -5.59 5.41 13.51
CA ASP A 232 -6.35 6.32 14.38
C ASP A 232 -5.83 7.75 14.29
N THR A 233 -4.51 7.92 14.27
CA THR A 233 -3.86 9.23 14.07
C THR A 233 -4.21 9.81 12.70
N ALA A 234 -4.15 8.98 11.65
CA ALA A 234 -4.53 9.39 10.30
C ALA A 234 -5.99 9.82 10.23
N ARG A 235 -6.91 9.06 10.82
CA ARG A 235 -8.33 9.39 10.87
C ARG A 235 -8.58 10.72 11.57
N THR A 236 -7.99 10.94 12.72
CA THR A 236 -8.15 12.17 13.50
C THR A 236 -7.61 13.38 12.73
N THR A 237 -6.41 13.28 12.18
CA THR A 237 -5.77 14.34 11.40
C THR A 237 -6.59 14.69 10.15
N LEU A 238 -7.00 13.68 9.39
CA LEU A 238 -7.74 13.88 8.15
C LEU A 238 -9.16 14.42 8.38
N THR A 239 -9.83 14.00 9.45
CA THR A 239 -11.12 14.56 9.84
C THR A 239 -10.99 16.05 10.15
N SER A 240 -9.97 16.44 10.88
CA SER A 240 -9.66 17.84 11.17
C SER A 240 -9.39 18.65 9.89
N VAL A 241 -8.63 18.07 8.94
CA VAL A 241 -8.33 18.72 7.66
C VAL A 241 -9.59 18.90 6.81
N VAL A 242 -10.47 17.91 6.77
CA VAL A 242 -11.79 18.04 6.09
C VAL A 242 -12.58 19.22 6.64
N ASP A 243 -12.67 19.34 7.97
CA ASP A 243 -13.41 20.43 8.63
C ASP A 243 -12.79 21.79 8.33
N LEU A 244 -11.46 21.90 8.35
CA LEU A 244 -10.76 23.14 8.02
C LEU A 244 -11.00 23.61 6.57
N TYR A 245 -10.97 22.68 5.61
CA TYR A 245 -11.30 23.01 4.22
C TYR A 245 -12.77 23.35 4.02
N ARG A 246 -13.67 22.70 4.73
CA ARG A 246 -15.11 23.01 4.70
C ARG A 246 -15.37 24.42 5.21
N GLU A 247 -14.79 24.81 6.34
CA GLU A 247 -14.88 26.15 6.90
C GLU A 247 -14.30 27.22 5.95
N ALA A 248 -13.22 26.89 5.25
CA ALA A 248 -12.62 27.77 4.24
C ALA A 248 -13.37 27.79 2.91
N GLN A 249 -14.43 26.99 2.75
CA GLN A 249 -15.19 26.83 1.51
C GLN A 249 -14.31 26.42 0.31
N HIS A 250 -13.27 25.63 0.56
CA HIS A 250 -12.35 25.14 -0.46
C HIS A 250 -12.73 23.71 -0.85
N GLU A 251 -13.63 23.57 -1.83
CA GLU A 251 -14.22 22.28 -2.23
C GLU A 251 -13.17 21.26 -2.72
N ALA A 252 -12.21 21.69 -3.52
CA ALA A 252 -11.16 20.81 -4.03
C ALA A 252 -10.31 20.19 -2.89
N GLY A 253 -9.90 21.02 -1.93
CA GLY A 253 -9.17 20.56 -0.75
C GLY A 253 -10.00 19.66 0.15
N GLN A 254 -11.27 20.03 0.37
CA GLN A 254 -12.21 19.20 1.12
C GLN A 254 -12.39 17.82 0.50
N ALA A 255 -12.56 17.75 -0.83
CA ALA A 255 -12.71 16.49 -1.54
C ALA A 255 -11.46 15.60 -1.45
N ARG A 256 -10.26 16.17 -1.57
CA ARG A 256 -9.00 15.43 -1.38
C ARG A 256 -8.86 14.88 0.03
N ALA A 257 -9.17 15.67 1.03
CA ALA A 257 -9.14 15.25 2.43
C ALA A 257 -10.16 14.15 2.70
N LEU A 258 -11.38 14.26 2.16
CA LEU A 258 -12.42 13.23 2.23
C LEU A 258 -11.97 11.93 1.56
N THR A 259 -11.32 12.00 0.41
CA THR A 259 -10.77 10.83 -0.28
C THR A 259 -9.75 10.11 0.60
N SER A 260 -8.81 10.84 1.18
CA SER A 260 -7.80 10.28 2.07
C SER A 260 -8.40 9.72 3.36
N LEU A 261 -9.41 10.39 3.91
CA LEU A 261 -10.18 9.89 5.06
C LEU A 261 -10.93 8.60 4.70
N GLY A 262 -11.56 8.55 3.53
CA GLY A 262 -12.23 7.35 3.03
C GLY A 262 -11.28 6.16 2.89
N ILE A 263 -10.09 6.38 2.38
CA ILE A 263 -9.05 5.34 2.30
C ILE A 263 -8.61 4.88 3.69
N THR A 264 -8.46 5.80 4.64
CA THR A 264 -8.11 5.47 6.03
C THR A 264 -9.21 4.63 6.69
N LEU A 265 -10.46 5.01 6.51
CA LEU A 265 -11.62 4.24 7.00
C LEU A 265 -11.69 2.85 6.35
N HIS A 266 -11.39 2.74 5.07
CA HIS A 266 -11.26 1.46 4.38
C HIS A 266 -10.19 0.58 5.04
N HIS A 267 -9.02 1.13 5.33
CA HIS A 267 -7.94 0.40 6.00
C HIS A 267 -8.29 0.01 7.44
N GLN A 268 -9.14 0.75 8.10
CA GLN A 268 -9.67 0.39 9.42
C GLN A 268 -10.81 -0.64 9.37
N GLY A 269 -11.29 -0.96 8.17
CA GLY A 269 -12.42 -1.87 7.98
C GLY A 269 -13.81 -1.23 8.09
N ASN A 270 -13.90 0.08 8.22
CA ASN A 270 -15.16 0.83 8.25
C ASN A 270 -15.67 1.06 6.82
N LEU A 271 -16.07 -0.01 6.14
CA LEU A 271 -16.35 0.03 4.70
C LEU A 271 -17.56 0.88 4.33
N THR A 272 -18.62 0.83 5.12
CA THR A 272 -19.83 1.64 4.89
C THR A 272 -19.52 3.13 4.98
N GLU A 273 -18.86 3.56 6.06
CA GLU A 273 -18.47 4.96 6.25
C GLU A 273 -17.44 5.40 5.20
N ALA A 274 -16.50 4.53 4.82
CA ALA A 274 -15.55 4.80 3.75
C ALA A 274 -16.26 5.08 2.42
N SER A 275 -17.23 4.25 2.05
CA SER A 275 -18.05 4.46 0.85
C SER A 275 -18.79 5.80 0.88
N GLU A 276 -19.40 6.15 2.02
CA GLU A 276 -20.10 7.44 2.20
C GLU A 276 -19.17 8.63 2.01
N ARG A 277 -17.99 8.62 2.64
CA ARG A 277 -17.01 9.72 2.52
C ARG A 277 -16.47 9.86 1.09
N LEU A 278 -16.21 8.75 0.43
CA LEU A 278 -15.72 8.76 -0.95
C LEU A 278 -16.80 9.26 -1.94
N ARG A 279 -18.07 8.92 -1.75
CA ARG A 279 -19.16 9.43 -2.56
C ARG A 279 -19.38 10.93 -2.35
N GLU A 280 -19.26 11.40 -1.12
CA GLU A 280 -19.28 12.83 -0.80
C GLU A 280 -18.14 13.57 -1.52
N ALA A 281 -16.93 12.99 -1.56
CA ALA A 281 -15.81 13.53 -2.32
C ALA A 281 -16.12 13.62 -3.83
N LEU A 282 -16.69 12.57 -4.41
CA LEU A 282 -17.08 12.55 -5.83
C LEU A 282 -18.09 13.66 -6.16
N ASP A 283 -19.06 13.91 -5.29
CA ASP A 283 -20.04 14.98 -5.48
C ASP A 283 -19.38 16.37 -5.55
N LEU A 284 -18.29 16.58 -4.81
CA LEU A 284 -17.50 17.82 -4.85
C LEU A 284 -16.56 17.90 -6.06
N GLN A 285 -16.32 16.81 -6.77
CA GLN A 285 -15.37 16.70 -7.87
C GLN A 285 -16.04 16.61 -9.26
N ALA A 286 -17.26 17.06 -9.40
CA ALA A 286 -18.02 16.95 -10.66
C ALA A 286 -17.47 17.79 -11.81
N SER A 287 -16.65 18.82 -11.53
CA SER A 287 -16.10 19.70 -12.55
C SER A 287 -14.95 19.03 -13.34
N ASP A 288 -14.82 19.39 -14.62
CA ASP A 288 -13.74 18.87 -15.48
C ASP A 288 -12.33 19.26 -14.98
N ALA A 289 -12.22 20.39 -14.28
CA ALA A 289 -10.97 20.81 -13.65
C ALA A 289 -10.48 19.84 -12.57
N LEU A 290 -11.38 19.05 -11.98
CA LEU A 290 -11.08 18.08 -10.93
C LEU A 290 -11.07 16.64 -11.46
N ALA A 291 -10.98 16.42 -12.76
CA ALA A 291 -11.01 15.10 -13.38
C ALA A 291 -9.88 14.17 -12.87
N ALA A 292 -8.68 14.70 -12.66
CA ALA A 292 -7.54 13.95 -12.11
C ALA A 292 -7.81 13.49 -10.68
N ASP A 293 -8.32 14.37 -9.84
CA ASP A 293 -8.70 14.04 -8.45
C ASP A 293 -9.86 13.05 -8.42
N ARG A 294 -10.85 13.23 -9.29
CA ARG A 294 -12.00 12.32 -9.43
C ARG A 294 -11.54 10.90 -9.79
N ALA A 295 -10.56 10.75 -10.66
CA ALA A 295 -9.98 9.45 -11.02
C ALA A 295 -9.44 8.70 -9.80
N TRP A 296 -8.73 9.38 -8.93
CA TRP A 296 -8.21 8.80 -7.68
C TRP A 296 -9.32 8.46 -6.68
N THR A 297 -10.34 9.28 -6.58
CA THR A 297 -11.49 9.02 -5.70
C THR A 297 -12.28 7.81 -6.17
N MET A 298 -12.53 7.69 -7.49
CA MET A 298 -13.17 6.50 -8.08
C MET A 298 -12.36 5.23 -7.84
N HIS A 299 -11.06 5.31 -7.97
CA HIS A 299 -10.12 4.25 -7.69
C HIS A 299 -10.21 3.78 -6.21
N ALA A 300 -10.23 4.71 -5.27
CA ALA A 300 -10.39 4.43 -3.85
C ALA A 300 -11.76 3.81 -3.54
N LEU A 301 -12.83 4.35 -4.13
CA LEU A 301 -14.19 3.81 -3.97
C LEU A 301 -14.32 2.40 -4.55
N ALA A 302 -13.70 2.14 -5.69
CA ALA A 302 -13.68 0.81 -6.28
C ALA A 302 -13.06 -0.23 -5.35
N ALA A 303 -12.00 0.11 -4.63
CA ALA A 303 -11.39 -0.78 -3.64
C ALA A 303 -12.35 -1.09 -2.48
N VAL A 304 -13.08 -0.11 -2.00
CA VAL A 304 -14.10 -0.30 -0.96
C VAL A 304 -15.24 -1.17 -1.44
N GLU A 305 -15.78 -0.90 -2.63
CA GLU A 305 -16.90 -1.66 -3.19
C GLU A 305 -16.50 -3.11 -3.54
N ARG A 306 -15.26 -3.32 -3.97
CA ARG A 306 -14.68 -4.67 -4.13
C ARG A 306 -14.72 -5.44 -2.81
N ASP A 307 -14.28 -4.83 -1.72
CA ASP A 307 -14.25 -5.48 -0.41
C ASP A 307 -15.65 -5.66 0.18
N ARG A 308 -16.61 -4.88 -0.25
CA ARG A 308 -18.04 -5.09 0.03
C ARG A 308 -18.71 -6.12 -0.88
N ALA A 309 -17.93 -6.77 -1.75
CA ALA A 309 -18.34 -7.75 -2.75
C ALA A 309 -19.27 -7.19 -3.87
N ARG A 310 -19.29 -5.88 -4.04
CA ARG A 310 -20.00 -5.22 -5.15
C ARG A 310 -19.09 -5.15 -6.38
N LEU A 311 -18.79 -6.32 -6.94
CA LEU A 311 -17.75 -6.47 -7.95
C LEU A 311 -18.08 -5.78 -9.28
N ALA A 312 -19.34 -5.78 -9.69
CA ALA A 312 -19.77 -5.11 -10.92
C ALA A 312 -19.58 -3.58 -10.82
N GLU A 313 -19.98 -2.99 -9.70
CA GLU A 313 -19.80 -1.56 -9.43
C GLU A 313 -18.31 -1.19 -9.34
N ALA A 314 -17.50 -2.02 -8.68
CA ALA A 314 -16.06 -1.83 -8.61
C ALA A 314 -15.39 -1.85 -9.99
N LEU A 315 -15.79 -2.78 -10.86
CA LEU A 315 -15.28 -2.86 -12.23
C LEU A 315 -15.62 -1.61 -13.04
N GLU A 316 -16.84 -1.14 -12.93
CA GLU A 316 -17.30 0.07 -13.62
C GLU A 316 -16.51 1.31 -13.17
N LEU A 317 -16.34 1.49 -11.86
CA LEU A 317 -15.53 2.57 -11.29
C LEU A 317 -14.06 2.51 -11.74
N LEU A 318 -13.45 1.33 -11.74
CA LEU A 318 -12.04 1.17 -12.18
C LEU A 318 -11.85 1.43 -13.66
N THR A 319 -12.79 0.98 -14.49
CA THR A 319 -12.75 1.22 -15.93
C THR A 319 -12.81 2.72 -16.23
N GLU A 320 -13.71 3.43 -15.58
CA GLU A 320 -13.86 4.87 -15.69
C GLU A 320 -12.65 5.62 -15.13
N SER A 321 -12.14 5.21 -13.97
CA SER A 321 -10.92 5.75 -13.39
C SER A 321 -9.71 5.61 -14.32
N LEU A 322 -9.54 4.45 -14.93
CA LEU A 322 -8.44 4.19 -15.88
C LEU A 322 -8.53 5.10 -17.11
N VAL A 323 -9.73 5.31 -17.65
CA VAL A 323 -9.96 6.27 -18.76
C VAL A 323 -9.50 7.67 -18.36
N LEU A 324 -9.87 8.13 -17.17
CA LEU A 324 -9.47 9.45 -16.66
C LEU A 324 -7.95 9.55 -16.43
N HIS A 325 -7.33 8.53 -15.87
CA HIS A 325 -5.88 8.50 -15.69
C HIS A 325 -5.12 8.51 -17.01
N ARG A 326 -5.60 7.80 -18.03
CA ARG A 326 -5.02 7.83 -19.37
C ARG A 326 -5.17 9.20 -20.02
N ALA A 327 -6.34 9.82 -19.94
CA ALA A 327 -6.58 11.15 -20.46
C ALA A 327 -5.69 12.21 -19.80
N GLY A 328 -5.42 12.07 -18.49
CA GLY A 328 -4.51 12.91 -17.73
C GLY A 328 -3.03 12.51 -17.87
N GLU A 329 -2.71 11.48 -18.61
CA GLU A 329 -1.34 10.95 -18.76
C GLU A 329 -0.68 10.57 -17.42
N SER A 330 -1.46 10.13 -16.43
CA SER A 330 -0.98 9.69 -15.13
C SER A 330 -0.48 8.25 -15.19
N LEU A 331 0.82 8.05 -15.29
CA LEU A 331 1.41 6.69 -15.22
C LEU A 331 1.22 6.07 -13.84
N HIS A 332 1.35 6.86 -12.79
CA HIS A 332 1.12 6.43 -11.40
C HIS A 332 -0.33 5.97 -11.20
N GLY A 333 -1.29 6.77 -11.66
CA GLY A 333 -2.71 6.41 -11.60
C GLY A 333 -3.05 5.15 -12.39
N GLN A 334 -2.51 5.05 -13.61
CA GLN A 334 -2.68 3.85 -14.45
C GLN A 334 -2.13 2.59 -13.76
N ALA A 335 -0.95 2.67 -13.13
CA ALA A 335 -0.35 1.56 -12.42
C ALA A 335 -1.26 1.02 -11.32
N TRP A 336 -1.76 1.88 -10.47
CA TRP A 336 -2.66 1.49 -9.38
C TRP A 336 -4.03 1.03 -9.87
N ALA A 337 -4.55 1.59 -10.96
CA ALA A 337 -5.79 1.13 -11.59
C ALA A 337 -5.65 -0.29 -12.15
N HIS A 338 -4.58 -0.59 -12.87
CA HIS A 338 -4.28 -1.95 -13.34
C HIS A 338 -4.07 -2.92 -12.19
N PHE A 339 -3.40 -2.50 -11.12
CA PHE A 339 -3.24 -3.30 -9.91
C PHE A 339 -4.59 -3.71 -9.31
N GLN A 340 -5.52 -2.77 -9.15
CA GLN A 340 -6.84 -3.07 -8.62
C GLN A 340 -7.69 -3.91 -9.57
N LEU A 341 -7.58 -3.72 -10.87
CA LEU A 341 -8.22 -4.60 -11.85
C LEU A 341 -7.71 -6.03 -11.70
N GLY A 342 -6.41 -6.21 -11.47
CA GLY A 342 -5.83 -7.51 -11.16
C GLY A 342 -6.43 -8.15 -9.91
N GLN A 343 -6.54 -7.40 -8.82
CA GLN A 343 -7.20 -7.87 -7.59
C GLN A 343 -8.67 -8.25 -7.82
N LEU A 344 -9.38 -7.47 -8.60
CA LEU A 344 -10.78 -7.72 -8.92
C LEU A 344 -10.96 -9.03 -9.73
N HIS A 345 -10.12 -9.23 -10.73
CA HIS A 345 -10.15 -10.46 -11.53
C HIS A 345 -9.78 -11.70 -10.70
N LEU A 346 -8.86 -11.58 -9.74
CA LEU A 346 -8.56 -12.65 -8.79
C LEU A 346 -9.80 -13.03 -7.95
N ARG A 347 -10.55 -12.03 -7.51
CA ARG A 347 -11.82 -12.27 -6.81
C ARG A 347 -12.84 -13.02 -7.65
N ARG A 348 -12.82 -12.83 -8.96
CA ARG A 348 -13.66 -13.53 -9.92
C ARG A 348 -13.14 -14.92 -10.31
N GLY A 349 -11.93 -15.28 -9.90
CA GLY A 349 -11.24 -16.50 -10.29
C GLY A 349 -10.64 -16.47 -11.70
N ASP A 350 -10.61 -15.31 -12.36
CA ASP A 350 -10.00 -15.13 -13.68
C ASP A 350 -8.51 -14.81 -13.54
N VAL A 351 -7.72 -15.86 -13.36
CA VAL A 351 -6.27 -15.76 -13.07
C VAL A 351 -5.51 -15.19 -14.26
N GLU A 352 -5.87 -15.55 -15.49
CA GLU A 352 -5.18 -15.07 -16.70
C GLU A 352 -5.28 -13.55 -16.86
N ARG A 353 -6.50 -13.00 -16.73
CA ARG A 353 -6.71 -11.55 -16.77
C ARG A 353 -6.03 -10.85 -15.60
N ALA A 354 -6.11 -11.44 -14.41
CA ALA A 354 -5.47 -10.89 -13.22
C ALA A 354 -3.95 -10.75 -13.42
N GLU A 355 -3.29 -11.81 -13.91
CA GLU A 355 -1.85 -11.77 -14.19
C GLU A 355 -1.49 -10.71 -15.25
N GLY A 356 -2.26 -10.60 -16.31
CA GLY A 356 -2.05 -9.59 -17.35
C GLY A 356 -2.11 -8.17 -16.79
N GLU A 357 -3.12 -7.86 -15.98
CA GLU A 357 -3.26 -6.55 -15.33
C GLU A 357 -2.14 -6.29 -14.33
N LEU A 358 -1.77 -7.27 -13.51
CA LEU A 358 -0.73 -7.12 -12.50
C LEU A 358 0.67 -6.96 -13.11
N ARG A 359 0.97 -7.61 -14.22
CA ARG A 359 2.23 -7.41 -14.95
C ARG A 359 2.32 -6.03 -15.57
N THR A 360 1.22 -5.52 -16.10
CA THR A 360 1.14 -4.15 -16.58
C THR A 360 1.39 -3.16 -15.45
N ALA A 361 0.76 -3.38 -14.30
CA ALA A 361 0.99 -2.57 -13.10
C ALA A 361 2.45 -2.60 -12.65
N LEU A 362 3.06 -3.78 -12.61
CA LEU A 362 4.46 -3.96 -12.21
C LEU A 362 5.42 -3.20 -13.13
N ASP A 363 5.21 -3.26 -14.45
CA ASP A 363 6.00 -2.50 -15.42
C ASP A 363 5.88 -0.99 -15.19
N LEU A 364 4.67 -0.49 -14.99
CA LEU A 364 4.42 0.92 -14.71
C LEU A 364 5.03 1.37 -13.37
N TYR A 365 4.97 0.55 -12.33
CA TYR A 365 5.63 0.84 -11.05
C TYR A 365 7.16 0.91 -11.20
N GLY A 366 7.75 0.05 -12.02
CA GLY A 366 9.16 0.12 -12.35
C GLY A 366 9.53 1.43 -13.04
N ARG A 367 8.72 1.87 -13.99
CA ARG A 367 8.91 3.15 -14.70
C ARG A 367 8.75 4.38 -13.81
N THR A 368 7.85 4.34 -12.84
CA THR A 368 7.62 5.43 -11.88
C THR A 368 8.46 5.29 -10.60
N ARG A 369 9.26 4.22 -10.48
CA ARG A 369 10.07 3.90 -9.31
C ARG A 369 9.28 3.81 -8.01
N ASP A 370 8.06 3.30 -8.09
CA ASP A 370 7.22 3.05 -6.94
C ASP A 370 7.55 1.68 -6.32
N ALA A 371 8.50 1.66 -5.40
CA ALA A 371 8.94 0.43 -4.72
C ALA A 371 7.80 -0.22 -3.90
N ARG A 372 6.92 0.61 -3.33
CA ARG A 372 5.76 0.14 -2.60
C ARG A 372 4.75 -0.54 -3.51
N GLY A 373 4.44 0.07 -4.65
CA GLY A 373 3.57 -0.52 -5.67
C GLY A 373 4.15 -1.81 -6.23
N GLU A 374 5.44 -1.88 -6.50
CA GLU A 374 6.12 -3.11 -6.95
C GLU A 374 5.94 -4.25 -5.95
N ALA A 375 6.12 -3.99 -4.65
CA ALA A 375 5.93 -4.99 -3.62
C ALA A 375 4.49 -5.51 -3.56
N TRP A 376 3.50 -4.62 -3.69
CA TRP A 376 2.10 -5.01 -3.76
C TRP A 376 1.76 -5.81 -5.02
N ALA A 377 2.29 -5.44 -6.16
CA ALA A 377 2.08 -6.19 -7.41
C ALA A 377 2.68 -7.59 -7.32
N LEU A 378 3.87 -7.75 -6.73
CA LEU A 378 4.50 -9.05 -6.51
C LEU A 378 3.70 -9.91 -5.53
N THR A 379 3.14 -9.32 -4.48
CA THR A 379 2.24 -10.00 -3.54
C THR A 379 1.02 -10.58 -4.27
N GLU A 380 0.36 -9.77 -5.10
CA GLU A 380 -0.83 -10.21 -5.83
C GLU A 380 -0.52 -11.22 -6.95
N LEU A 381 0.64 -11.12 -7.60
CA LEU A 381 1.09 -12.14 -8.56
C LEU A 381 1.33 -13.49 -7.88
N ALA A 382 1.94 -13.49 -6.69
CA ALA A 382 2.08 -14.72 -5.88
C ALA A 382 0.72 -15.27 -5.46
N ARG A 383 -0.22 -14.39 -5.10
CA ARG A 383 -1.59 -14.78 -4.78
C ARG A 383 -2.31 -15.36 -5.99
N ALA A 384 -2.06 -14.87 -7.20
CA ALA A 384 -2.61 -15.43 -8.43
C ALA A 384 -2.19 -16.89 -8.62
N ARG A 385 -0.92 -17.21 -8.35
CA ARG A 385 -0.43 -18.60 -8.35
C ARG A 385 -1.13 -19.46 -7.32
N LEU A 386 -1.36 -18.92 -6.12
CA LEU A 386 -2.09 -19.64 -5.08
C LEU A 386 -3.53 -19.94 -5.51
N VAL A 387 -4.22 -18.99 -6.12
CA VAL A 387 -5.59 -19.17 -6.65
C VAL A 387 -5.62 -20.22 -7.76
N ASP A 388 -4.56 -20.29 -8.57
CA ASP A 388 -4.40 -21.27 -9.64
C ASP A 388 -4.05 -22.69 -9.12
N GLY A 389 -3.78 -22.82 -7.83
CA GLY A 389 -3.50 -24.10 -7.16
C GLY A 389 -2.01 -24.42 -6.99
N ASP A 390 -1.12 -23.52 -7.35
CA ASP A 390 0.33 -23.72 -7.24
C ASP A 390 0.87 -23.07 -5.95
N ALA A 391 0.65 -23.76 -4.83
CA ALA A 391 0.94 -23.22 -3.50
C ALA A 391 2.43 -23.15 -3.16
N SER A 392 3.24 -24.13 -3.59
CA SER A 392 4.67 -24.20 -3.21
C SER A 392 5.51 -23.01 -3.69
N PRO A 393 5.46 -22.60 -4.98
CA PRO A 393 6.14 -21.38 -5.43
C PRO A 393 5.59 -20.11 -4.78
N ALA A 394 4.29 -20.07 -4.50
CA ALA A 394 3.64 -18.93 -3.87
C ALA A 394 4.18 -18.67 -2.46
N VAL A 395 4.50 -19.72 -1.69
CA VAL A 395 5.08 -19.58 -0.34
C VAL A 395 6.37 -18.77 -0.37
N GLU A 396 7.30 -19.11 -1.26
CA GLU A 396 8.59 -18.42 -1.33
C GLU A 396 8.44 -16.99 -1.87
N GLU A 397 7.60 -16.79 -2.88
CA GLU A 397 7.33 -15.47 -3.45
C GLU A 397 6.66 -14.54 -2.44
N LEU A 398 5.71 -15.03 -1.65
CA LEU A 398 5.05 -14.27 -0.60
C LEU A 398 6.01 -13.93 0.55
N ARG A 399 6.92 -14.83 0.89
CA ARG A 399 7.95 -14.55 1.89
C ARG A 399 8.86 -13.39 1.45
N ARG A 400 9.30 -13.40 0.20
CA ARG A 400 10.11 -12.31 -0.38
C ARG A 400 9.33 -11.01 -0.43
N ALA A 401 8.07 -11.05 -0.82
CA ALA A 401 7.20 -9.88 -0.87
C ALA A 401 6.98 -9.28 0.53
N ALA A 402 6.79 -10.10 1.56
CA ALA A 402 6.67 -9.65 2.95
C ALA A 402 7.94 -8.91 3.41
N ALA A 403 9.13 -9.44 3.06
CA ALA A 403 10.40 -8.77 3.36
C ALA A 403 10.50 -7.41 2.65
N ARG A 404 10.09 -7.31 1.40
CA ARG A 404 10.05 -6.04 0.66
C ARG A 404 9.11 -5.01 1.29
N HIS A 405 7.92 -5.42 1.73
CA HIS A 405 7.00 -4.54 2.44
C HIS A 405 7.60 -4.03 3.75
N ARG A 406 8.32 -4.89 4.47
CA ARG A 406 9.03 -4.50 5.69
C ARG A 406 10.12 -3.48 5.41
N ASP A 407 10.92 -3.69 4.36
CA ASP A 407 11.97 -2.75 3.94
C ASP A 407 11.38 -1.40 3.49
N ASN A 408 10.19 -1.40 2.92
CA ASN A 408 9.44 -0.19 2.55
C ASN A 408 8.68 0.43 3.73
N GLU A 409 8.76 -0.14 4.92
CA GLU A 409 8.00 0.28 6.10
C GLU A 409 6.47 0.30 5.88
N ASP A 410 5.98 -0.56 5.00
CA ASP A 410 4.57 -0.74 4.70
C ASP A 410 3.99 -1.84 5.59
N ALA A 411 3.57 -1.47 6.81
CA ALA A 411 3.02 -2.41 7.79
C ALA A 411 1.75 -3.10 7.26
N ARG A 412 0.91 -2.37 6.54
CA ARG A 412 -0.31 -2.93 5.94
C ARG A 412 0.03 -3.95 4.86
N GLY A 413 0.97 -3.64 3.98
CA GLY A 413 1.45 -4.56 2.95
C GLY A 413 2.04 -5.83 3.56
N GLU A 414 2.86 -5.70 4.58
CA GLU A 414 3.43 -6.84 5.32
C GLU A 414 2.34 -7.71 5.95
N ALA A 415 1.38 -7.12 6.64
CA ALA A 415 0.31 -7.85 7.32
C ALA A 415 -0.54 -8.66 6.33
N TRP A 416 -0.98 -8.06 5.23
CA TRP A 416 -1.75 -8.75 4.20
C TRP A 416 -0.94 -9.83 3.50
N THR A 417 0.34 -9.59 3.25
CA THR A 417 1.23 -10.59 2.64
C THR A 417 1.45 -11.80 3.56
N LEU A 418 1.62 -11.57 4.86
CA LEU A 418 1.69 -12.65 5.85
C LEU A 418 0.38 -13.44 5.94
N TYR A 419 -0.75 -12.76 5.82
CA TYR A 419 -2.05 -13.42 5.73
C TYR A 419 -2.15 -14.35 4.51
N TYR A 420 -1.73 -13.89 3.33
CA TYR A 420 -1.68 -14.73 2.13
C TYR A 420 -0.64 -15.84 2.23
N LEU A 421 0.50 -15.58 2.87
CA LEU A 421 1.50 -16.60 3.16
C LEU A 421 0.94 -17.72 4.05
N GLY A 422 0.15 -17.35 5.05
CA GLY A 422 -0.56 -18.31 5.89
C GLY A 422 -1.49 -19.21 5.08
N GLN A 423 -2.23 -18.65 4.12
CA GLN A 423 -3.07 -19.44 3.21
C GLN A 423 -2.26 -20.37 2.30
N ALA A 424 -1.14 -19.90 1.76
CA ALA A 424 -0.28 -20.72 0.92
C ALA A 424 0.36 -21.88 1.70
N LEU A 425 0.76 -21.64 2.94
CA LEU A 425 1.27 -22.67 3.84
C LEU A 425 0.21 -23.70 4.21
N GLU A 426 -1.05 -23.27 4.44
CA GLU A 426 -2.17 -24.17 4.63
C GLU A 426 -2.37 -25.07 3.42
N GLU A 427 -2.41 -24.51 2.22
CA GLU A 427 -2.58 -25.27 0.97
C GLU A 427 -1.41 -26.22 0.69
N SER A 428 -0.20 -25.89 1.11
CA SER A 428 0.97 -26.75 0.99
C SER A 428 1.06 -27.82 2.09
N GLY A 429 0.17 -27.78 3.08
CA GLY A 429 0.09 -28.76 4.17
C GLY A 429 0.96 -28.44 5.39
N ASP A 430 1.67 -27.30 5.43
CA ASP A 430 2.47 -26.88 6.58
C ASP A 430 1.61 -26.04 7.55
N LEU A 431 0.76 -26.75 8.31
CA LEU A 431 -0.20 -26.12 9.21
C LEU A 431 0.45 -25.37 10.37
N ASP A 432 1.56 -25.86 10.88
CA ASP A 432 2.28 -25.24 12.01
C ASP A 432 2.81 -23.85 11.64
N ARG A 433 3.43 -23.74 10.47
CA ARG A 433 3.91 -22.47 9.95
C ARG A 433 2.76 -21.55 9.55
N ALA A 434 1.69 -22.10 8.97
CA ALA A 434 0.50 -21.33 8.63
C ALA A 434 -0.10 -20.64 9.86
N VAL A 435 -0.25 -21.36 10.98
CA VAL A 435 -0.72 -20.78 12.24
C VAL A 435 0.16 -19.63 12.70
N ARG A 436 1.48 -19.81 12.66
CA ARG A 436 2.43 -18.77 13.09
C ARG A 436 2.33 -17.50 12.26
N GLU A 437 2.26 -17.62 10.94
CA GLU A 437 2.18 -16.47 10.05
C GLU A 437 0.83 -15.75 10.16
N LEU A 438 -0.27 -16.49 10.30
CA LEU A 438 -1.59 -15.90 10.55
C LEU A 438 -1.69 -15.20 11.89
N GLU A 439 -1.07 -15.73 12.94
CA GLU A 439 -0.99 -15.06 14.24
C GLU A 439 -0.16 -13.76 14.19
N ARG A 440 0.91 -13.76 13.42
CA ARG A 440 1.69 -12.54 13.17
C ARG A 440 0.85 -11.48 12.45
N ALA A 441 0.15 -11.88 11.39
CA ALA A 441 -0.77 -11.00 10.66
C ALA A 441 -1.86 -10.45 11.58
N ARG A 442 -2.48 -11.30 12.39
CA ARG A 442 -3.50 -10.91 13.37
C ARG A 442 -2.98 -9.85 14.35
N THR A 443 -1.78 -10.06 14.89
CA THR A 443 -1.13 -9.11 15.80
C THR A 443 -0.89 -7.76 15.12
N MET A 444 -0.42 -7.76 13.88
CA MET A 444 -0.19 -6.53 13.12
C MET A 444 -1.49 -5.79 12.83
N PHE A 445 -2.53 -6.48 12.38
CA PHE A 445 -3.85 -5.87 12.15
C PHE A 445 -4.45 -5.29 13.44
N SER A 446 -4.28 -5.98 14.56
CA SER A 446 -4.73 -5.50 15.86
C SER A 446 -4.03 -4.18 16.25
N ARG A 447 -2.72 -4.10 16.06
CA ARG A 447 -1.94 -2.88 16.33
C ARG A 447 -2.33 -1.71 15.44
N MET A 448 -2.64 -1.97 14.18
CA MET A 448 -3.12 -0.97 13.23
C MET A 448 -4.58 -0.58 13.45
N ARG A 449 -5.29 -1.32 14.29
CA ARG A 449 -6.75 -1.22 14.47
C ARG A 449 -7.53 -1.42 13.16
N ASP A 450 -7.02 -2.29 12.31
CA ASP A 450 -7.68 -2.73 11.09
C ASP A 450 -8.66 -3.85 11.42
N VAL A 451 -9.93 -3.49 11.61
CA VAL A 451 -10.99 -4.44 11.98
C VAL A 451 -11.22 -5.47 10.86
N TYR A 452 -11.16 -5.03 9.59
CA TYR A 452 -11.36 -5.93 8.46
C TYR A 452 -10.23 -6.95 8.34
N GLY A 453 -8.98 -6.52 8.38
CA GLY A 453 -7.82 -7.40 8.36
C GLY A 453 -7.81 -8.35 9.56
N LEU A 454 -8.15 -7.84 10.74
CA LEU A 454 -8.24 -8.66 11.95
C LEU A 454 -9.32 -9.75 11.83
N ALA A 455 -10.49 -9.43 11.31
CA ALA A 455 -11.56 -10.41 11.07
C ALA A 455 -11.14 -11.49 10.08
N CYS A 456 -10.49 -11.11 8.98
CA CYS A 456 -9.96 -12.04 7.99
C CYS A 456 -8.89 -12.96 8.61
N ALA A 457 -7.97 -12.42 9.38
CA ALA A 457 -6.92 -13.20 10.04
C ALA A 457 -7.50 -14.16 11.10
N ARG A 458 -8.48 -13.73 11.88
CA ARG A 458 -9.22 -14.58 12.83
C ARG A 458 -9.92 -15.74 12.12
N HIS A 459 -10.57 -15.45 11.00
CA HIS A 459 -11.26 -16.47 10.21
C HIS A 459 -10.28 -17.57 9.75
N HIS A 460 -9.17 -17.19 9.14
CA HIS A 460 -8.18 -18.17 8.67
C HIS A 460 -7.40 -18.84 9.79
N SER A 461 -7.08 -18.14 10.87
CA SER A 461 -6.49 -18.74 12.07
C SER A 461 -7.39 -19.82 12.67
N ALA A 462 -8.68 -19.54 12.74
CA ALA A 462 -9.67 -20.52 13.22
C ALA A 462 -9.68 -21.77 12.36
N ARG A 463 -9.73 -21.58 11.05
CA ARG A 463 -9.72 -22.65 10.07
C ARG A 463 -8.48 -23.53 10.18
N VAL A 464 -7.31 -22.93 10.16
CA VAL A 464 -6.03 -23.64 10.21
C VAL A 464 -5.83 -24.33 11.56
N THR A 465 -6.15 -23.67 12.66
CA THR A 465 -6.06 -24.25 14.02
C THR A 465 -6.97 -25.46 14.18
N ARG A 466 -8.18 -25.36 13.65
CA ARG A 466 -9.13 -26.48 13.61
C ARG A 466 -8.53 -27.67 12.85
N ASP A 467 -8.00 -27.44 11.65
CA ASP A 467 -7.44 -28.46 10.78
C ASP A 467 -6.18 -29.10 11.39
N GLN A 468 -5.31 -28.31 11.98
CA GLN A 468 -4.12 -28.76 12.71
C GLN A 468 -4.53 -29.71 13.85
N ARG A 469 -5.53 -29.32 14.64
CA ARG A 469 -6.02 -30.13 15.74
C ARG A 469 -6.68 -31.42 15.26
N ALA A 470 -7.48 -31.34 14.19
CA ALA A 470 -8.08 -32.52 13.59
C ALA A 470 -7.02 -33.51 13.07
N ALA A 471 -5.96 -33.01 12.44
CA ALA A 471 -4.85 -33.84 11.99
C ALA A 471 -4.11 -34.54 13.14
N GLN A 472 -3.99 -33.87 14.31
CA GLN A 472 -3.34 -34.44 15.50
C GLN A 472 -4.21 -35.46 16.25
N THR A 473 -5.51 -35.22 16.31
CA THR A 473 -6.44 -35.98 17.16
C THR A 473 -7.37 -36.93 16.38
N GLY A 474 -7.44 -36.79 15.05
CA GLY A 474 -8.39 -37.49 14.20
C GLY A 474 -9.83 -37.09 14.40
N SER A 475 -10.10 -36.00 15.12
CA SER A 475 -11.45 -35.52 15.44
C SER A 475 -11.52 -34.03 15.56
N LEU A 476 -12.65 -33.43 15.11
CA LEU A 476 -12.97 -32.01 15.36
C LEU A 476 -13.67 -31.75 16.67
N ARG A 477 -13.99 -32.77 17.43
CA ARG A 477 -14.58 -32.56 18.74
C ARG A 477 -13.63 -31.69 19.60
N ASN A 478 -14.20 -30.75 20.33
CA ASN A 478 -13.47 -29.79 21.19
C ASN A 478 -12.75 -28.65 20.44
N SER A 479 -13.29 -28.20 19.31
CA SER A 479 -12.80 -27.02 18.58
C SER A 479 -13.39 -25.70 19.10
N GLY A 480 -13.63 -25.60 20.43
CA GLY A 480 -14.24 -24.42 21.05
C GLY A 480 -13.48 -23.13 20.80
N PHE A 481 -12.13 -23.18 20.79
CA PHE A 481 -11.30 -22.03 20.50
C PHE A 481 -11.50 -21.53 19.06
N ALA A 482 -11.47 -22.44 18.08
CA ALA A 482 -11.71 -22.10 16.68
C ALA A 482 -13.13 -21.56 16.48
N ARG A 483 -14.12 -22.16 17.12
CA ARG A 483 -15.49 -21.68 17.06
C ARG A 483 -15.63 -20.24 17.58
N GLN A 484 -14.99 -19.93 18.69
CA GLN A 484 -15.02 -18.59 19.26
C GLN A 484 -14.39 -17.55 18.34
N LEU A 485 -13.26 -17.86 17.73
CA LEU A 485 -12.63 -16.99 16.72
C LEU A 485 -13.56 -16.72 15.53
N LEU A 486 -14.28 -17.73 15.07
CA LEU A 486 -15.24 -17.60 13.97
C LEU A 486 -16.45 -16.76 14.36
N VAL A 487 -16.99 -16.95 15.56
CA VAL A 487 -18.09 -16.14 16.08
C VAL A 487 -17.68 -14.67 16.16
N ASP A 488 -16.48 -14.39 16.68
CA ASP A 488 -15.95 -13.03 16.77
C ASP A 488 -15.72 -12.42 15.37
N ALA A 489 -15.15 -13.20 14.45
CA ALA A 489 -14.94 -12.76 13.07
C ALA A 489 -16.27 -12.45 12.37
N ARG A 490 -17.29 -13.30 12.55
CA ARG A 490 -18.62 -13.07 11.97
C ARG A 490 -19.24 -11.78 12.51
N ALA A 491 -19.17 -11.55 13.82
CA ALA A 491 -19.68 -10.34 14.44
C ALA A 491 -18.97 -9.08 13.89
N ASP A 492 -17.66 -9.13 13.70
CA ASP A 492 -16.88 -8.05 13.10
C ASP A 492 -17.31 -7.80 11.65
N PHE A 493 -17.46 -8.83 10.82
CA PHE A 493 -17.92 -8.68 9.44
C PHE A 493 -19.34 -8.11 9.36
N GLN A 494 -20.24 -8.53 10.23
CA GLN A 494 -21.59 -7.95 10.32
C GLN A 494 -21.55 -6.47 10.69
N ARG A 495 -20.74 -6.11 11.68
CA ARG A 495 -20.61 -4.73 12.15
C ARG A 495 -20.07 -3.78 11.08
N ILE A 496 -19.10 -4.23 10.27
CA ILE A 496 -18.51 -3.41 9.21
C ILE A 496 -19.23 -3.54 7.85
N GLY A 497 -20.28 -4.35 7.77
CA GLY A 497 -21.12 -4.49 6.57
C GLY A 497 -20.48 -5.32 5.45
N VAL A 498 -19.61 -6.26 5.76
CA VAL A 498 -18.94 -7.14 4.78
C VAL A 498 -19.69 -8.46 4.66
N ALA A 499 -20.71 -8.51 3.81
CA ALA A 499 -21.52 -9.72 3.57
C ALA A 499 -20.66 -10.89 3.07
N HIS A 500 -19.63 -10.62 2.30
CA HIS A 500 -18.66 -11.61 1.82
C HIS A 500 -17.96 -12.35 2.98
N GLY A 501 -17.36 -11.61 3.91
CA GLY A 501 -16.70 -12.21 5.08
C GLY A 501 -17.69 -12.94 5.99
N GLU A 502 -18.89 -12.38 6.17
CA GLU A 502 -19.96 -13.01 6.94
C GLU A 502 -20.37 -14.37 6.34
N ALA A 503 -20.57 -14.43 5.02
CA ALA A 503 -20.94 -15.66 4.33
C ALA A 503 -19.88 -16.76 4.49
N TRP A 504 -18.61 -16.45 4.25
CA TRP A 504 -17.52 -17.41 4.42
C TRP A 504 -17.37 -17.86 5.87
N THR A 505 -17.59 -16.97 6.83
CA THR A 505 -17.52 -17.32 8.26
C THR A 505 -18.70 -18.16 8.69
N CYS A 506 -19.91 -17.90 8.17
CA CYS A 506 -21.07 -18.79 8.37
C CYS A 506 -20.78 -20.22 7.89
N LEU A 507 -20.13 -20.34 6.74
CA LEU A 507 -19.80 -21.63 6.18
C LEU A 507 -18.76 -22.38 7.02
N GLU A 508 -17.73 -21.70 7.52
CA GLU A 508 -16.76 -22.30 8.44
C GLU A 508 -17.38 -22.68 9.79
N LEU A 509 -18.31 -21.88 10.31
CA LEU A 509 -19.08 -22.23 11.50
C LEU A 509 -19.93 -23.49 11.26
N ALA A 510 -20.54 -23.62 10.08
CA ALA A 510 -21.28 -24.81 9.71
C ALA A 510 -20.39 -26.06 9.73
N VAL A 511 -19.16 -25.97 9.23
CA VAL A 511 -18.18 -27.07 9.28
C VAL A 511 -17.86 -27.44 10.73
N VAL A 512 -17.62 -26.47 11.60
CA VAL A 512 -17.34 -26.71 13.02
C VAL A 512 -18.53 -27.35 13.71
N ASP A 513 -19.75 -26.84 13.51
CA ASP A 513 -20.96 -27.39 14.12
C ASP A 513 -21.28 -28.80 13.61
N ALA A 514 -21.04 -29.07 12.32
CA ALA A 514 -21.15 -30.42 11.76
C ALA A 514 -20.18 -31.39 12.45
N GLY A 515 -18.93 -30.98 12.64
CA GLY A 515 -17.93 -31.79 13.32
C GLY A 515 -18.23 -32.08 14.80
N ASN A 516 -19.04 -31.23 15.44
CA ASN A 516 -19.51 -31.40 16.82
C ASN A 516 -20.91 -32.07 16.89
N ALA A 517 -21.36 -32.69 15.82
CA ALA A 517 -22.66 -33.36 15.73
C ALA A 517 -23.89 -32.43 15.90
N ARG A 518 -23.69 -31.12 15.68
CA ARG A 518 -24.78 -30.13 15.65
C ARG A 518 -25.28 -29.94 14.23
N THR A 519 -25.83 -31.02 13.65
CA THR A 519 -26.15 -31.09 12.23
C THR A 519 -27.26 -30.13 11.80
N GLN A 520 -28.25 -29.87 12.66
CA GLN A 520 -29.33 -28.93 12.33
C GLN A 520 -28.86 -27.48 12.35
N GLN A 521 -28.03 -27.09 13.33
CA GLN A 521 -27.41 -25.78 13.35
C GLN A 521 -26.46 -25.57 12.16
N ALA A 522 -25.72 -26.61 11.80
CA ALA A 522 -24.85 -26.60 10.61
C ALA A 522 -25.66 -26.42 9.33
N LEU A 523 -26.78 -27.12 9.19
CA LEU A 523 -27.66 -26.96 8.01
C LEU A 523 -28.24 -25.56 7.90
N ALA A 524 -28.69 -24.97 9.02
CA ALA A 524 -29.20 -23.62 9.07
C ALA A 524 -28.12 -22.59 8.66
N LEU A 525 -26.87 -22.75 9.13
CA LEU A 525 -25.73 -21.91 8.73
C LEU A 525 -25.39 -22.05 7.25
N CYS A 526 -25.50 -23.26 6.66
CA CYS A 526 -25.32 -23.45 5.24
C CYS A 526 -26.38 -22.71 4.43
N ASP A 527 -27.66 -22.79 4.84
CA ASP A 527 -28.76 -22.08 4.17
C ASP A 527 -28.57 -20.57 4.24
N GLU A 528 -28.12 -20.04 5.39
CA GLU A 528 -27.76 -18.64 5.54
C GLU A 528 -26.59 -18.25 4.64
N ALA A 529 -25.54 -19.06 4.56
CA ALA A 529 -24.40 -18.83 3.70
C ALA A 529 -24.78 -18.83 2.22
N VAL A 530 -25.61 -19.80 1.77
CA VAL A 530 -26.13 -19.82 0.39
C VAL A 530 -26.86 -18.52 0.06
N ALA A 531 -27.76 -18.08 0.94
CA ALA A 531 -28.51 -16.84 0.73
C ALA A 531 -27.59 -15.62 0.67
N LEU A 532 -26.60 -15.52 1.54
CA LEU A 532 -25.63 -14.42 1.55
C LEU A 532 -24.77 -14.43 0.28
N PHE A 533 -24.22 -15.57 -0.13
CA PHE A 533 -23.45 -15.67 -1.37
C PHE A 533 -24.26 -15.28 -2.60
N ALA A 534 -25.50 -15.74 -2.66
CA ALA A 534 -26.41 -15.40 -3.77
C ALA A 534 -26.73 -13.90 -3.82
N SER A 535 -26.84 -13.24 -2.67
CA SER A 535 -27.19 -11.82 -2.57
C SER A 535 -26.20 -10.88 -3.24
N TYR A 536 -24.93 -11.26 -3.32
CA TYR A 536 -23.89 -10.45 -3.99
C TYR A 536 -23.22 -11.17 -5.18
N GLY A 537 -23.74 -12.33 -5.58
CA GLY A 537 -23.33 -13.02 -6.81
C GLY A 537 -22.01 -13.80 -6.72
N ASP A 538 -21.59 -14.22 -5.53
CA ASP A 538 -20.45 -15.13 -5.37
C ASP A 538 -20.86 -16.59 -5.63
N ARG A 539 -20.76 -16.99 -6.89
CA ARG A 539 -21.11 -18.36 -7.31
C ARG A 539 -20.17 -19.42 -6.74
N ARG A 540 -18.90 -19.08 -6.55
CA ARG A 540 -17.90 -20.01 -5.99
C ARG A 540 -18.23 -20.36 -4.54
N GLY A 541 -18.49 -19.34 -3.73
CA GLY A 541 -18.91 -19.53 -2.34
C GLY A 541 -20.25 -20.26 -2.24
N GLU A 542 -21.22 -19.89 -3.08
CA GLU A 542 -22.52 -20.54 -3.14
C GLU A 542 -22.40 -22.04 -3.46
N ASP A 543 -21.56 -22.44 -4.42
CA ASP A 543 -21.30 -23.84 -4.76
C ASP A 543 -20.77 -24.62 -3.55
N TRP A 544 -19.80 -24.10 -2.82
CA TRP A 544 -19.27 -24.75 -1.62
C TRP A 544 -20.32 -24.86 -0.51
N ALA A 545 -21.12 -23.83 -0.32
CA ALA A 545 -22.20 -23.83 0.67
C ALA A 545 -23.28 -24.86 0.30
N ARG A 546 -23.67 -24.95 -0.96
CA ARG A 546 -24.61 -25.96 -1.45
C ARG A 546 -24.07 -27.39 -1.32
N PHE A 547 -22.79 -27.56 -1.60
CA PHE A 547 -22.13 -28.84 -1.45
C PHE A 547 -22.11 -29.31 0.01
N LEU A 548 -21.69 -28.44 0.93
CA LEU A 548 -21.73 -28.75 2.36
C LEU A 548 -23.15 -29.04 2.84
N ARG A 549 -24.12 -28.27 2.36
CA ARG A 549 -25.55 -28.54 2.62
C ARG A 549 -25.96 -29.96 2.21
N CYS A 550 -25.57 -30.40 1.01
CA CYS A 550 -25.83 -31.75 0.56
C CYS A 550 -25.28 -32.84 1.49
N THR A 551 -24.09 -32.59 2.05
CA THR A 551 -23.47 -33.55 2.98
C THR A 551 -24.20 -33.62 4.33
N LEU A 552 -24.96 -32.59 4.71
CA LEU A 552 -25.73 -32.53 5.96
C LEU A 552 -27.14 -33.10 5.83
N LEU A 553 -27.74 -33.04 4.66
CA LEU A 553 -29.13 -33.43 4.43
C LEU A 553 -29.47 -34.86 4.88
N PRO A 554 -28.63 -35.88 4.69
CA PRO A 554 -28.93 -37.23 5.18
C PRO A 554 -29.10 -37.31 6.70
N TYR A 555 -28.51 -36.39 7.45
CA TYR A 555 -28.52 -36.40 8.92
C TYR A 555 -29.46 -35.38 9.54
N ALA A 556 -29.81 -34.33 8.85
CA ALA A 556 -30.53 -33.19 9.40
C ALA A 556 -31.86 -32.88 8.69
N ALA A 557 -32.16 -33.53 7.56
CA ALA A 557 -33.36 -33.22 6.80
C ALA A 557 -34.65 -33.66 7.52
N PRO A 558 -35.68 -32.83 7.45
CA PRO A 558 -37.01 -33.27 7.88
C PRO A 558 -37.48 -34.49 7.05
N GLY A 559 -37.97 -35.53 7.67
CA GLY A 559 -38.44 -36.73 6.99
C GLY A 559 -37.50 -37.95 7.01
N GLY A 560 -36.33 -37.80 7.68
CA GLY A 560 -35.40 -38.90 7.94
C GLY A 560 -34.30 -39.07 6.89
N THR A 561 -33.43 -40.05 7.12
CA THR A 561 -32.20 -40.30 6.35
C THR A 561 -32.47 -40.64 4.89
N GLU A 562 -33.50 -41.43 4.58
CA GLU A 562 -33.81 -41.80 3.17
C GLU A 562 -34.25 -40.59 2.34
N VAL A 563 -35.10 -39.74 2.89
CA VAL A 563 -35.55 -38.51 2.24
C VAL A 563 -34.39 -37.54 2.08
N GLY A 564 -33.59 -37.38 3.12
CA GLY A 564 -32.40 -36.52 3.08
C GLY A 564 -31.37 -36.97 2.06
N THR A 565 -31.12 -38.28 1.95
CA THR A 565 -30.22 -38.85 0.94
C THR A 565 -30.72 -38.62 -0.48
N ALA A 566 -32.01 -38.81 -0.72
CA ALA A 566 -32.61 -38.57 -2.03
C ALA A 566 -32.52 -37.11 -2.45
N VAL A 567 -32.77 -36.17 -1.54
CA VAL A 567 -32.64 -34.73 -1.79
C VAL A 567 -31.17 -34.37 -2.04
N ALA A 568 -30.24 -34.92 -1.27
CA ALA A 568 -28.82 -34.71 -1.47
C ALA A 568 -28.34 -35.17 -2.85
N GLN A 569 -28.74 -36.35 -3.29
CA GLN A 569 -28.43 -36.88 -4.63
C GLN A 569 -28.95 -35.97 -5.73
N GLN A 570 -30.19 -35.50 -5.60
CA GLN A 570 -30.78 -34.58 -6.57
C GLN A 570 -30.02 -33.23 -6.62
N GLU A 571 -29.77 -32.64 -5.50
CA GLU A 571 -29.05 -31.35 -5.44
C GLU A 571 -27.59 -31.45 -5.92
N LEU A 572 -26.90 -32.55 -5.64
CA LEU A 572 -25.57 -32.82 -6.19
C LEU A 572 -25.59 -32.97 -7.71
N THR A 573 -26.59 -33.63 -8.25
CA THR A 573 -26.75 -33.75 -9.70
C THR A 573 -27.00 -32.41 -10.35
N GLU A 574 -27.84 -31.57 -9.76
CA GLU A 574 -28.08 -30.20 -10.21
C GLU A 574 -26.80 -29.35 -10.15
N LEU A 575 -26.04 -29.47 -9.07
CA LEU A 575 -24.77 -28.75 -8.89
C LEU A 575 -23.75 -29.18 -9.95
N ALA A 576 -23.63 -30.48 -10.22
CA ALA A 576 -22.72 -30.99 -11.24
C ALA A 576 -23.12 -30.56 -12.67
N ALA A 577 -24.43 -30.42 -12.94
CA ALA A 577 -24.96 -30.05 -14.24
C ALA A 577 -24.90 -28.54 -14.56
N ALA A 578 -24.55 -27.69 -13.60
CA ALA A 578 -24.55 -26.23 -13.74
C ALA A 578 -23.10 -25.63 -13.65
N PRO A 579 -22.20 -25.96 -14.59
CA PRO A 579 -20.85 -25.42 -14.59
C PRO A 579 -20.86 -23.92 -14.89
N HIS A 580 -19.93 -23.19 -14.32
CA HIS A 580 -19.71 -21.78 -14.59
C HIS A 580 -18.20 -21.42 -14.44
N PRO A 581 -17.74 -20.32 -15.03
CA PRO A 581 -16.30 -19.97 -15.06
C PRO A 581 -15.65 -19.83 -13.68
N ALA A 582 -16.41 -19.45 -12.66
CA ALA A 582 -15.91 -19.25 -11.30
C ALA A 582 -15.91 -20.53 -10.45
N ARG A 583 -16.33 -21.66 -11.00
CA ARG A 583 -16.36 -22.92 -10.24
C ARG A 583 -14.96 -23.38 -9.87
N ASP A 584 -14.79 -23.74 -8.60
CA ASP A 584 -13.55 -24.34 -8.12
C ASP A 584 -13.36 -25.74 -8.74
N PRO A 585 -12.26 -26.03 -9.44
CA PRO A 585 -11.99 -27.36 -9.99
C PRO A 585 -11.97 -28.45 -8.92
N LYS A 586 -11.56 -28.14 -7.69
CA LYS A 586 -11.57 -29.09 -6.56
C LYS A 586 -12.97 -29.52 -6.14
N LEU A 587 -13.95 -28.65 -6.36
CA LEU A 587 -15.36 -28.96 -6.04
C LEU A 587 -15.90 -30.08 -6.92
N ALA A 588 -15.58 -30.10 -8.20
CA ALA A 588 -16.04 -31.15 -9.12
C ALA A 588 -15.62 -32.55 -8.63
N ASP A 589 -14.36 -32.69 -8.21
CA ASP A 589 -13.83 -33.94 -7.66
C ASP A 589 -14.56 -34.35 -6.37
N CYS A 590 -14.86 -33.38 -5.51
CA CYS A 590 -15.59 -33.63 -4.27
C CYS A 590 -17.03 -34.05 -4.53
N VAL A 591 -17.71 -33.44 -5.48
CA VAL A 591 -19.09 -33.81 -5.89
C VAL A 591 -19.14 -35.23 -6.42
N ASP A 592 -18.24 -35.60 -7.34
CA ASP A 592 -18.18 -36.93 -7.92
C ASP A 592 -17.93 -38.02 -6.86
N SER A 593 -16.95 -37.76 -5.97
CA SER A 593 -16.64 -38.70 -4.88
C SER A 593 -17.80 -38.87 -3.90
N TYR A 594 -18.48 -37.79 -3.58
CA TYR A 594 -19.61 -37.83 -2.65
C TYR A 594 -20.83 -38.54 -3.26
N GLN A 595 -21.09 -38.34 -4.55
CA GLN A 595 -22.14 -39.09 -5.27
C GLN A 595 -21.87 -40.60 -5.21
N LEU A 596 -20.63 -41.02 -5.43
CA LEU A 596 -20.25 -42.43 -5.32
C LEU A 596 -20.46 -43.00 -3.92
N LEU A 597 -20.14 -42.25 -2.89
CA LEU A 597 -20.36 -42.65 -1.49
C LEU A 597 -21.84 -42.84 -1.19
N LEU A 598 -22.70 -41.91 -1.66
CA LEU A 598 -24.14 -42.00 -1.48
C LEU A 598 -24.75 -43.21 -2.24
N GLU A 599 -24.30 -43.46 -3.47
CA GLU A 599 -24.76 -44.60 -4.27
C GLU A 599 -24.39 -45.96 -3.64
N ARG A 600 -23.22 -46.04 -3.02
CA ARG A 600 -22.73 -47.23 -2.33
C ARG A 600 -23.33 -47.43 -0.94
N GLY A 601 -24.14 -46.49 -0.46
CA GLY A 601 -24.70 -46.54 0.88
C GLY A 601 -23.67 -46.54 2.01
N VAL A 602 -22.51 -45.93 1.77
CA VAL A 602 -21.43 -45.83 2.78
C VAL A 602 -21.87 -44.88 3.89
N SER A 603 -21.77 -45.33 5.12
CA SER A 603 -22.02 -44.44 6.29
C SER A 603 -21.00 -43.33 6.31
N LEU A 604 -21.50 -42.10 6.40
CA LEU A 604 -20.67 -40.90 6.42
C LEU A 604 -20.15 -40.48 7.82
N ASP A 605 -20.38 -41.33 8.83
CA ASP A 605 -19.86 -41.04 10.19
C ASP A 605 -18.35 -40.84 10.19
N THR A 606 -17.62 -41.52 9.32
CA THR A 606 -16.19 -41.31 9.09
C THR A 606 -15.91 -40.22 8.05
N GLY A 607 -16.83 -39.97 7.11
CA GLY A 607 -16.71 -38.90 6.11
C GLY A 607 -16.81 -37.50 6.70
N TRP A 608 -17.52 -37.35 7.81
CA TRP A 608 -17.58 -36.10 8.55
C TRP A 608 -16.23 -35.57 8.98
N GLN A 609 -15.32 -36.44 9.32
CA GLN A 609 -13.96 -36.05 9.71
C GLN A 609 -13.24 -35.34 8.59
N ALA A 610 -13.56 -35.65 7.33
CA ALA A 610 -12.95 -35.01 6.19
C ALA A 610 -13.45 -33.57 5.95
N TRP A 611 -14.76 -33.35 6.18
CA TRP A 611 -15.34 -32.00 6.09
C TRP A 611 -14.88 -31.07 7.15
N ASN A 612 -14.41 -31.63 8.19
CA ASN A 612 -13.82 -30.92 9.28
C ASN A 612 -12.53 -30.18 8.89
N LEU A 613 -12.07 -30.34 7.69
CA LEU A 613 -10.77 -29.89 7.27
C LEU A 613 -10.81 -28.68 6.34
N GLY A 614 -11.94 -28.02 6.22
CA GLY A 614 -11.99 -26.70 5.64
C GLY A 614 -12.90 -26.53 4.42
N LEU A 615 -13.14 -25.28 4.05
CA LEU A 615 -13.99 -24.87 2.93
C LEU A 615 -13.47 -25.34 1.58
N VAL A 616 -12.16 -25.26 1.39
CA VAL A 616 -11.46 -25.90 0.29
C VAL A 616 -10.86 -27.15 0.89
N PRO A 617 -11.33 -28.36 0.54
CA PRO A 617 -10.81 -29.58 1.13
C PRO A 617 -9.28 -29.63 0.98
N THR A 618 -8.59 -29.73 2.10
CA THR A 618 -7.15 -29.92 2.12
C THR A 618 -6.79 -31.25 1.44
N ARG A 619 -5.53 -31.45 1.12
CA ARG A 619 -5.05 -32.74 0.61
C ARG A 619 -5.48 -33.88 1.51
N HIS A 620 -5.33 -33.71 2.83
CA HIS A 620 -5.73 -34.73 3.82
C HIS A 620 -7.24 -35.01 3.78
N ALA A 621 -8.08 -33.99 3.69
CA ALA A 621 -9.53 -34.18 3.57
C ALA A 621 -9.89 -34.99 2.32
N ARG A 622 -9.28 -34.70 1.19
CA ARG A 622 -9.51 -35.45 -0.06
C ARG A 622 -9.05 -36.88 0.04
N GLU A 623 -7.91 -37.16 0.68
CA GLU A 623 -7.41 -38.50 0.91
C GLU A 623 -8.39 -39.33 1.77
N VAL A 624 -8.88 -38.75 2.87
CA VAL A 624 -9.87 -39.40 3.75
C VAL A 624 -11.18 -39.69 3.03
N MET A 625 -11.64 -38.77 2.16
CA MET A 625 -12.84 -38.95 1.35
C MET A 625 -12.64 -39.89 0.17
N GLY A 626 -11.45 -40.34 -0.12
CA GLY A 626 -11.12 -41.13 -1.30
C GLY A 626 -11.11 -40.32 -2.61
N VAL A 627 -11.00 -39.01 -2.54
CA VAL A 627 -10.86 -38.15 -3.71
C VAL A 627 -9.43 -38.26 -4.22
N PRO A 628 -9.18 -38.54 -5.51
CA PRO A 628 -7.82 -38.63 -6.03
C PRO A 628 -7.06 -37.31 -5.81
N VAL A 629 -5.84 -37.43 -5.30
CA VAL A 629 -4.92 -36.29 -5.16
C VAL A 629 -3.95 -36.36 -6.33
N PRO A 630 -3.76 -35.29 -7.12
CA PRO A 630 -2.75 -35.25 -8.16
C PRO A 630 -1.38 -35.58 -7.60
N LEU A 631 -0.63 -36.46 -8.28
CA LEU A 631 0.68 -36.94 -7.83
C LEU A 631 1.76 -35.84 -7.83
N ASP A 632 1.51 -34.73 -8.54
CA ASP A 632 2.45 -33.63 -8.73
C ASP A 632 2.05 -32.34 -7.97
N ALA A 633 1.25 -32.45 -6.94
CA ALA A 633 0.83 -31.30 -6.13
C ALA A 633 1.66 -31.15 -4.84
#